data_0271507ad484c9bffc4a3c415cf630d9
#
_entry.id   0271507ad484c9bffc4a3c415cf630d9
#
_cell.length_a   1.000
_cell.length_b   1.000
_cell.length_c   1.000
_cell.angle_alpha   90.00
_cell.angle_beta   90.00
_cell.angle_gamma   90.00
#
_symmetry.space_group_name_H-M   'P 1'
#
loop_
_entity.id
_entity.type
_entity.pdbx_description
1 polymer ?
#
loop_
_entity_poly.entity_id
_entity_poly.type
_entity_poly.pdbx_seq_one_letter_code
_entity_poly.pdbx_strand_id
1 'polypeptide(L)'
;MSRLPAPRRREQLLDVASELFAREGYARATTAELAKAAGVTEPIIYRHFASKRDLFVALIERTAERTLAHWEQSLANATDVGDRLRRLIGDNPMVSDTGRAPYRVFLQAITEVNDPEIQRAVTAHIKNLHSFLAREISRAQEEHRLTRVFSAELVAWTLIHIGLGYGLLDVMQVPGQGQDAQGGHVQSMLERLLTRRQSEE
;
A
#
# COMPACT_ATOMS: atom_id res chain seq x y z
N MET A 1 -8.45 -33.96 5.93
CA MET A 1 -8.36 -32.59 5.34
C MET A 1 -7.80 -32.68 3.94
N SER A 2 -8.48 -32.13 2.94
CA SER A 2 -8.04 -32.16 1.54
C SER A 2 -6.71 -31.41 1.40
N ARG A 3 -5.76 -32.01 0.67
CA ARG A 3 -4.42 -31.45 0.42
C ARG A 3 -4.56 -30.29 -0.56
N LEU A 4 -4.45 -29.05 -0.08
CA LEU A 4 -4.47 -27.88 -0.95
C LEU A 4 -3.32 -27.94 -1.98
N PRO A 5 -3.56 -27.54 -3.24
CA PRO A 5 -2.51 -27.35 -4.24
C PRO A 5 -1.45 -26.34 -3.73
N ALA A 6 -0.18 -26.52 -4.15
CA ALA A 6 0.94 -25.72 -3.66
C ALA A 6 0.73 -24.20 -3.80
N PRO A 7 0.23 -23.65 -4.93
CA PRO A 7 -0.04 -22.21 -5.03
C PRO A 7 -1.10 -21.73 -4.02
N ARG A 8 -2.20 -22.46 -3.86
CA ARG A 8 -3.25 -22.11 -2.88
C ARG A 8 -2.75 -22.19 -1.44
N ARG A 9 -1.88 -23.16 -1.15
CA ARG A 9 -1.25 -23.27 0.18
C ARG A 9 -0.34 -22.07 0.45
N ARG A 10 0.45 -21.63 -0.55
CA ARG A 10 1.30 -20.45 -0.43
C ARG A 10 0.49 -19.19 -0.12
N GLU A 11 -0.61 -18.98 -0.83
CA GLU A 11 -1.51 -17.83 -0.57
C GLU A 11 -2.14 -17.91 0.83
N GLN A 12 -2.62 -19.07 1.25
CA GLN A 12 -3.15 -19.26 2.61
C GLN A 12 -2.11 -18.91 3.68
N LEU A 13 -0.85 -19.36 3.50
CA LEU A 13 0.23 -19.04 4.44
C LEU A 13 0.52 -17.54 4.49
N LEU A 14 0.48 -16.87 3.34
CA LEU A 14 0.64 -15.40 3.28
C LEU A 14 -0.51 -14.67 3.95
N ASP A 15 -1.76 -15.13 3.80
CA ASP A 15 -2.91 -14.50 4.46
C ASP A 15 -2.80 -14.63 5.99
N VAL A 16 -2.54 -15.84 6.49
CA VAL A 16 -2.36 -16.09 7.92
C VAL A 16 -1.16 -15.31 8.48
N ALA A 17 -0.06 -15.23 7.72
CA ALA A 17 1.11 -14.46 8.13
C ALA A 17 0.82 -12.95 8.18
N SER A 18 0.04 -12.43 7.24
CA SER A 18 -0.38 -11.03 7.24
C SER A 18 -1.16 -10.68 8.52
N GLU A 19 -2.12 -11.52 8.89
CA GLU A 19 -2.91 -11.34 10.13
C GLU A 19 -2.03 -11.47 11.39
N LEU A 20 -1.17 -12.50 11.44
CA LEU A 20 -0.28 -12.72 12.57
C LEU A 20 0.69 -11.57 12.77
N PHE A 21 1.37 -11.12 11.69
CA PHE A 21 2.31 -10.01 11.77
C PHE A 21 1.62 -8.68 12.06
N ALA A 22 0.41 -8.45 11.54
CA ALA A 22 -0.36 -7.25 11.86
C ALA A 22 -0.72 -7.18 13.35
N ARG A 23 -0.96 -8.32 14.00
CA ARG A 23 -1.34 -8.39 15.42
C ARG A 23 -0.14 -8.43 16.36
N GLU A 24 0.84 -9.30 16.09
CA GLU A 24 1.95 -9.57 17.01
C GLU A 24 3.23 -8.77 16.68
N GLY A 25 3.33 -8.27 15.46
CA GLY A 25 4.56 -7.70 14.89
C GLY A 25 5.49 -8.76 14.29
N TYR A 26 6.19 -8.38 13.20
CA TYR A 26 7.12 -9.28 12.53
C TYR A 26 8.21 -9.82 13.47
N ALA A 27 8.83 -8.94 14.27
CA ALA A 27 9.95 -9.35 15.14
C ALA A 27 9.56 -10.47 16.12
N ARG A 28 8.38 -10.36 16.75
CA ARG A 28 7.93 -11.29 17.80
C ARG A 28 7.27 -12.56 17.27
N ALA A 29 6.60 -12.49 16.14
CA ALA A 29 5.91 -13.65 15.55
C ALA A 29 6.88 -14.77 15.19
N THR A 30 6.49 -16.01 15.44
CA THR A 30 7.29 -17.21 15.16
C THR A 30 6.67 -18.06 14.06
N THR A 31 7.49 -18.87 13.39
CA THR A 31 7.00 -19.84 12.39
C THR A 31 6.15 -20.95 13.03
N ALA A 32 6.38 -21.28 14.29
CA ALA A 32 5.55 -22.22 15.05
C ALA A 32 4.12 -21.68 15.26
N GLU A 33 3.98 -20.40 15.63
CA GLU A 33 2.68 -19.73 15.75
C GLU A 33 1.97 -19.64 14.41
N LEU A 34 2.70 -19.33 13.35
CA LEU A 34 2.17 -19.32 11.98
C LEU A 34 1.66 -20.70 11.57
N ALA A 35 2.43 -21.76 11.83
CA ALA A 35 2.04 -23.13 11.53
C ALA A 35 0.76 -23.50 12.27
N LYS A 36 0.68 -23.19 13.57
CA LYS A 36 -0.52 -23.39 14.40
C LYS A 36 -1.72 -22.64 13.84
N ALA A 37 -1.57 -21.36 13.51
CA ALA A 37 -2.64 -20.51 12.96
C ALA A 37 -3.12 -20.99 11.59
N ALA A 38 -2.20 -21.49 10.74
CA ALA A 38 -2.52 -22.02 9.41
C ALA A 38 -3.04 -23.48 9.42
N GLY A 39 -3.05 -24.15 10.60
CA GLY A 39 -3.44 -25.55 10.72
C GLY A 39 -2.50 -26.50 9.99
N VAL A 40 -1.19 -26.20 9.98
CA VAL A 40 -0.15 -27.02 9.34
C VAL A 40 1.02 -27.25 10.31
N THR A 41 2.03 -28.00 9.86
CA THR A 41 3.29 -28.15 10.58
C THR A 41 4.35 -27.18 10.04
N GLU A 42 5.34 -26.77 10.84
CA GLU A 42 6.41 -25.87 10.39
C GLU A 42 7.14 -26.35 9.12
N PRO A 43 7.46 -27.65 8.92
CA PRO A 43 8.04 -28.12 7.67
C PRO A 43 7.20 -27.79 6.43
N ILE A 44 5.89 -27.62 6.55
CA ILE A 44 5.05 -27.18 5.43
C ILE A 44 5.33 -25.71 5.10
N ILE A 45 5.57 -24.87 6.10
CA ILE A 45 5.95 -23.46 5.86
C ILE A 45 7.28 -23.40 5.12
N TYR A 46 8.29 -24.12 5.60
CA TYR A 46 9.62 -24.14 5.01
C TYR A 46 9.70 -24.76 3.60
N ARG A 47 8.67 -25.50 3.18
CA ARG A 47 8.53 -25.93 1.76
C ARG A 47 8.12 -24.80 0.82
N HIS A 48 7.54 -23.72 1.34
CA HIS A 48 7.07 -22.58 0.56
C HIS A 48 7.93 -21.32 0.73
N PHE A 49 8.58 -21.18 1.88
CA PHE A 49 9.42 -20.03 2.24
C PHE A 49 10.66 -20.54 2.98
N ALA A 50 11.85 -20.22 2.50
CA ALA A 50 13.09 -20.73 3.09
C ALA A 50 13.32 -20.22 4.52
N SER A 51 12.71 -19.05 4.88
CA SER A 51 12.83 -18.45 6.20
C SER A 51 11.61 -17.56 6.53
N LYS A 52 11.50 -17.13 7.79
CA LYS A 52 10.54 -16.09 8.20
C LYS A 52 10.76 -14.79 7.43
N ARG A 53 12.02 -14.45 7.15
CA ARG A 53 12.37 -13.29 6.33
C ARG A 53 11.80 -13.41 4.91
N ASP A 54 11.99 -14.55 4.25
CA ASP A 54 11.48 -14.76 2.88
C ASP A 54 9.95 -14.68 2.82
N LEU A 55 9.28 -15.17 3.87
CA LEU A 55 7.85 -14.99 4.03
C LEU A 55 7.46 -13.51 4.16
N PHE A 56 8.24 -12.73 4.92
CA PHE A 56 7.99 -11.30 5.10
C PHE A 56 8.24 -10.50 3.81
N VAL A 57 9.33 -10.81 3.10
CA VAL A 57 9.60 -10.25 1.76
C VAL A 57 8.44 -10.55 0.80
N ALA A 58 7.98 -11.81 0.76
CA ALA A 58 6.84 -12.20 -0.08
C ALA A 58 5.53 -11.45 0.29
N LEU A 59 5.35 -11.09 1.56
CA LEU A 59 4.21 -10.26 1.98
C LEU A 59 4.34 -8.82 1.48
N ILE A 60 5.54 -8.24 1.53
CA ILE A 60 5.82 -6.90 0.99
C ILE A 60 5.54 -6.89 -0.52
N GLU A 61 6.08 -7.86 -1.26
CA GLU A 61 5.89 -8.00 -2.70
C GLU A 61 4.40 -8.16 -3.06
N ARG A 62 3.68 -9.04 -2.36
CA ARG A 62 2.24 -9.23 -2.57
C ARG A 62 1.43 -7.95 -2.27
N THR A 63 1.80 -7.21 -1.23
CA THR A 63 1.16 -5.93 -0.91
C THR A 63 1.40 -4.93 -2.04
N ALA A 64 2.62 -4.87 -2.58
CA ALA A 64 2.97 -4.04 -3.72
C ALA A 64 2.12 -4.35 -4.96
N GLU A 65 2.03 -5.63 -5.33
CA GLU A 65 1.24 -6.10 -6.47
C GLU A 65 -0.25 -5.78 -6.31
N ARG A 66 -0.83 -6.09 -5.15
CA ARG A 66 -2.24 -5.83 -4.86
C ARG A 66 -2.57 -4.34 -4.85
N THR A 67 -1.66 -3.49 -4.36
CA THR A 67 -1.84 -2.04 -4.37
C THR A 67 -1.93 -1.49 -5.79
N LEU A 68 -0.99 -1.86 -6.65
CA LEU A 68 -0.99 -1.42 -8.04
C LEU A 68 -2.18 -1.96 -8.80
N ALA A 69 -2.50 -3.25 -8.64
CA ALA A 69 -3.66 -3.88 -9.28
C ALA A 69 -4.98 -3.22 -8.85
N HIS A 70 -5.12 -2.87 -7.57
CA HIS A 70 -6.29 -2.14 -7.06
C HIS A 70 -6.46 -0.79 -7.77
N TRP A 71 -5.40 0.01 -7.86
CA TRP A 71 -5.46 1.28 -8.57
C TRP A 71 -5.69 1.12 -10.07
N GLU A 72 -5.01 0.18 -10.72
CA GLU A 72 -5.25 -0.10 -12.14
C GLU A 72 -6.72 -0.43 -12.40
N GLN A 73 -7.33 -1.26 -11.56
CA GLN A 73 -8.74 -1.61 -11.65
C GLN A 73 -9.66 -0.41 -11.37
N SER A 74 -9.37 0.38 -10.34
CA SER A 74 -10.13 1.60 -10.02
C SER A 74 -10.07 2.59 -11.18
N LEU A 75 -8.87 2.81 -11.74
CA LEU A 75 -8.66 3.74 -12.85
C LEU A 75 -9.22 3.23 -14.18
N ALA A 76 -9.32 1.92 -14.40
CA ALA A 76 -9.96 1.36 -15.60
C ALA A 76 -11.45 1.73 -15.71
N ASN A 77 -12.10 1.97 -14.58
CA ASN A 77 -13.51 2.38 -14.49
C ASN A 77 -13.69 3.91 -14.44
N ALA A 78 -12.63 4.70 -14.59
CA ALA A 78 -12.72 6.15 -14.56
C ALA A 78 -13.28 6.69 -15.87
N THR A 79 -14.15 7.70 -15.78
CA THR A 79 -14.85 8.29 -16.92
C THR A 79 -14.01 9.33 -17.68
N ASP A 80 -13.11 9.99 -16.97
CA ASP A 80 -12.20 11.00 -17.51
C ASP A 80 -10.94 11.14 -16.62
N VAL A 81 -10.02 11.99 -17.03
CA VAL A 81 -8.77 12.24 -16.28
C VAL A 81 -9.00 12.88 -14.92
N GLY A 82 -10.01 13.72 -14.78
CA GLY A 82 -10.39 14.32 -13.49
C GLY A 82 -10.90 13.24 -12.52
N ASP A 83 -11.71 12.31 -13.03
CA ASP A 83 -12.15 11.14 -12.24
C ASP A 83 -11.00 10.23 -11.85
N ARG A 84 -10.02 10.01 -12.76
CA ARG A 84 -8.79 9.26 -12.44
C ARG A 84 -8.03 9.89 -11.28
N LEU A 85 -7.85 11.20 -11.28
CA LEU A 85 -7.16 11.93 -10.20
C LEU A 85 -7.92 11.82 -8.87
N ARG A 86 -9.24 12.00 -8.88
CA ARG A 86 -10.07 11.82 -7.67
C ARG A 86 -9.91 10.41 -7.09
N ARG A 87 -9.91 9.39 -7.94
CA ARG A 87 -9.72 7.99 -7.53
C ARG A 87 -8.33 7.75 -6.96
N LEU A 88 -7.27 8.26 -7.59
CA LEU A 88 -5.91 8.14 -7.07
C LEU A 88 -5.75 8.72 -5.65
N ILE A 89 -6.44 9.82 -5.36
CA ILE A 89 -6.40 10.48 -4.06
C ILE A 89 -7.33 9.77 -3.07
N GLY A 90 -8.56 9.43 -3.52
CA GLY A 90 -9.63 8.88 -2.67
C GLY A 90 -9.50 7.40 -2.37
N ASP A 91 -9.11 6.60 -3.36
CA ASP A 91 -9.01 5.14 -3.23
C ASP A 91 -7.60 4.70 -2.77
N ASN A 92 -6.97 5.46 -1.89
CA ASN A 92 -5.65 5.11 -1.39
C ASN A 92 -5.71 3.84 -0.53
N PRO A 93 -5.08 2.72 -0.96
CA PRO A 93 -5.11 1.46 -0.22
C PRO A 93 -4.54 1.54 1.19
N MET A 94 -3.67 2.52 1.48
CA MET A 94 -3.09 2.70 2.81
C MET A 94 -4.14 3.11 3.86
N VAL A 95 -5.20 3.81 3.43
CA VAL A 95 -6.25 4.34 4.32
C VAL A 95 -7.58 3.59 4.18
N SER A 96 -7.72 2.71 3.18
CA SER A 96 -8.91 1.89 3.00
C SER A 96 -8.99 0.76 4.04
N ASP A 97 -10.20 0.36 4.42
CA ASP A 97 -10.39 -0.71 5.40
C ASP A 97 -9.75 -2.04 4.96
N THR A 98 -9.76 -2.34 3.67
CA THR A 98 -9.16 -3.56 3.10
C THR A 98 -7.65 -3.50 2.95
N GLY A 99 -7.08 -2.33 2.76
CA GLY A 99 -5.64 -2.11 2.60
C GLY A 99 -4.88 -1.92 3.91
N ARG A 100 -5.57 -1.54 4.97
CA ARG A 100 -4.99 -1.17 6.26
C ARG A 100 -4.12 -2.26 6.88
N ALA A 101 -4.58 -3.51 6.93
CA ALA A 101 -3.83 -4.61 7.51
C ALA A 101 -2.54 -4.95 6.72
N PRO A 102 -2.55 -5.10 5.38
CA PRO A 102 -1.34 -5.27 4.59
C PRO A 102 -0.33 -4.12 4.75
N TYR A 103 -0.80 -2.87 4.82
CA TYR A 103 0.10 -1.73 5.04
C TYR A 103 0.67 -1.66 6.46
N ARG A 104 -0.06 -2.09 7.48
CA ARG A 104 0.51 -2.26 8.83
C ARG A 104 1.70 -3.22 8.83
N VAL A 105 1.61 -4.30 8.08
CA VAL A 105 2.74 -5.24 7.91
C VAL A 105 3.89 -4.57 7.14
N PHE A 106 3.59 -3.85 6.06
CA PHE A 106 4.58 -3.10 5.28
C PHE A 106 5.33 -2.06 6.14
N LEU A 107 4.62 -1.31 7.00
CA LEU A 107 5.24 -0.33 7.88
C LEU A 107 6.19 -0.94 8.92
N GLN A 108 6.01 -2.22 9.28
CA GLN A 108 6.96 -2.92 10.16
C GLN A 108 8.33 -3.12 9.50
N ALA A 109 8.40 -3.09 8.16
CA ALA A 109 9.68 -3.17 7.47
C ALA A 109 10.61 -1.97 7.77
N ILE A 110 10.08 -0.85 8.29
CA ILE A 110 10.86 0.32 8.69
C ILE A 110 11.93 -0.05 9.75
N THR A 111 11.60 -0.97 10.65
CA THR A 111 12.53 -1.43 11.71
C THR A 111 13.54 -2.48 11.21
N GLU A 112 13.29 -3.04 10.03
CA GLU A 112 14.07 -4.14 9.44
C GLU A 112 14.87 -3.71 8.19
N VAL A 113 14.99 -2.40 7.93
CA VAL A 113 15.65 -1.86 6.73
C VAL A 113 17.15 -2.19 6.63
N ASN A 114 17.76 -2.67 7.70
CA ASN A 114 19.15 -3.14 7.68
C ASN A 114 19.29 -4.54 7.02
N ASP A 115 18.20 -5.29 6.86
CA ASP A 115 18.21 -6.52 6.07
C ASP A 115 18.14 -6.18 4.58
N PRO A 116 19.15 -6.57 3.76
CA PRO A 116 19.23 -6.16 2.35
C PRO A 116 18.07 -6.67 1.50
N GLU A 117 17.48 -7.82 1.81
CA GLU A 117 16.36 -8.39 1.06
C GLU A 117 15.08 -7.60 1.35
N ILE A 118 14.83 -7.29 2.61
CA ILE A 118 13.69 -6.47 3.03
C ILE A 118 13.81 -5.07 2.43
N GLN A 119 15.00 -4.45 2.54
CA GLN A 119 15.25 -3.13 1.96
C GLN A 119 15.02 -3.12 0.44
N ARG A 120 15.46 -4.16 -0.27
CA ARG A 120 15.25 -4.29 -1.72
C ARG A 120 13.76 -4.35 -2.06
N ALA A 121 12.99 -5.18 -1.35
CA ALA A 121 11.54 -5.31 -1.57
C ALA A 121 10.79 -4.00 -1.30
N VAL A 122 11.10 -3.33 -0.19
CA VAL A 122 10.53 -2.00 0.14
C VAL A 122 10.88 -0.97 -0.93
N THR A 123 12.15 -0.91 -1.33
CA THR A 123 12.61 0.04 -2.36
C THR A 123 11.92 -0.21 -3.70
N ALA A 124 11.79 -1.47 -4.10
CA ALA A 124 11.09 -1.84 -5.33
C ALA A 124 9.63 -1.41 -5.29
N HIS A 125 8.93 -1.67 -4.17
CA HIS A 125 7.53 -1.23 -4.00
C HIS A 125 7.39 0.28 -4.16
N ILE A 126 8.18 1.06 -3.41
CA ILE A 126 8.09 2.53 -3.46
C ILE A 126 8.43 3.08 -4.85
N LYS A 127 9.43 2.52 -5.54
CA LYS A 127 9.78 2.93 -6.91
C LYS A 127 8.66 2.62 -7.91
N ASN A 128 8.05 1.43 -7.82
CA ASN A 128 6.93 1.05 -8.69
C ASN A 128 5.72 1.96 -8.47
N LEU A 129 5.41 2.24 -7.21
CA LEU A 129 4.36 3.16 -6.80
C LEU A 129 4.61 4.57 -7.36
N HIS A 130 5.84 5.09 -7.19
CA HIS A 130 6.24 6.38 -7.74
C HIS A 130 6.08 6.44 -9.26
N SER A 131 6.58 5.42 -9.97
CA SER A 131 6.50 5.37 -11.44
C SER A 131 5.05 5.31 -11.92
N PHE A 132 4.19 4.57 -11.23
CA PHE A 132 2.76 4.50 -11.52
C PHE A 132 2.09 5.87 -11.35
N LEU A 133 2.28 6.51 -10.20
CA LEU A 133 1.70 7.82 -9.90
C LEU A 133 2.22 8.89 -10.85
N ALA A 134 3.54 8.96 -11.09
CA ALA A 134 4.14 9.94 -11.99
C ALA A 134 3.56 9.84 -13.41
N ARG A 135 3.33 8.63 -13.92
CA ARG A 135 2.68 8.42 -15.22
C ARG A 135 1.24 8.95 -15.26
N GLU A 136 0.44 8.68 -14.23
CA GLU A 136 -0.94 9.17 -14.17
C GLU A 136 -1.01 10.70 -13.98
N ILE A 137 -0.09 11.27 -13.19
CA ILE A 137 0.05 12.72 -13.02
C ILE A 137 0.46 13.38 -14.35
N SER A 138 1.47 12.84 -15.06
CA SER A 138 1.89 13.35 -16.37
C SER A 138 0.74 13.41 -17.36
N ARG A 139 -0.05 12.33 -17.45
CA ARG A 139 -1.27 12.30 -18.28
C ARG A 139 -2.24 13.43 -17.91
N ALA A 140 -2.47 13.66 -16.62
CA ALA A 140 -3.36 14.72 -16.16
C ALA A 140 -2.82 16.12 -16.46
N GLN A 141 -1.50 16.30 -16.43
CA GLN A 141 -0.85 17.54 -16.84
C GLN A 141 -0.93 17.77 -18.34
N GLU A 142 -0.80 16.74 -19.16
CA GLU A 142 -0.94 16.81 -20.62
C GLU A 142 -2.36 17.22 -21.04
N GLU A 143 -3.37 16.71 -20.34
CA GLU A 143 -4.78 17.07 -20.56
C GLU A 143 -5.22 18.35 -19.83
N HIS A 144 -4.29 19.17 -19.32
CA HIS A 144 -4.54 20.42 -18.62
C HIS A 144 -5.46 20.32 -17.38
N ARG A 145 -5.60 19.13 -16.80
CA ARG A 145 -6.41 18.89 -15.60
C ARG A 145 -5.64 19.12 -14.29
N LEU A 146 -4.31 19.19 -14.39
CA LEU A 146 -3.41 19.42 -13.27
C LEU A 146 -2.37 20.50 -13.62
N THR A 147 -1.94 21.25 -12.61
CA THR A 147 -0.90 22.27 -12.80
C THR A 147 0.42 21.66 -13.27
N ARG A 148 1.15 22.38 -14.14
CA ARG A 148 2.51 22.04 -14.58
C ARG A 148 3.60 22.79 -13.82
N VAL A 149 3.26 23.52 -12.77
CA VAL A 149 4.23 24.26 -11.95
C VAL A 149 5.25 23.31 -11.31
N PHE A 150 4.80 22.12 -10.96
CA PHE A 150 5.66 21.05 -10.42
C PHE A 150 5.71 19.87 -11.38
N SER A 151 6.85 19.16 -11.41
CA SER A 151 6.97 17.95 -12.23
C SER A 151 6.07 16.84 -11.72
N ALA A 152 5.68 15.93 -12.61
CA ALA A 152 4.86 14.76 -12.25
C ALA A 152 5.52 13.90 -11.18
N GLU A 153 6.85 13.76 -11.25
CA GLU A 153 7.66 13.01 -10.29
C GLU A 153 7.60 13.63 -8.88
N LEU A 154 7.71 14.97 -8.80
CA LEU A 154 7.63 15.66 -7.49
C LEU A 154 6.24 15.55 -6.88
N VAL A 155 5.18 15.67 -7.68
CA VAL A 155 3.80 15.46 -7.21
C VAL A 155 3.60 14.02 -6.77
N ALA A 156 4.13 13.03 -7.51
CA ALA A 156 4.06 11.63 -7.13
C ALA A 156 4.74 11.36 -5.78
N TRP A 157 5.94 11.91 -5.56
CA TRP A 157 6.60 11.82 -4.24
C TRP A 157 5.77 12.46 -3.13
N THR A 158 5.17 13.61 -3.39
CA THR A 158 4.30 14.29 -2.41
C THR A 158 3.13 13.41 -2.00
N LEU A 159 2.45 12.77 -2.97
CA LEU A 159 1.35 11.84 -2.69
C LEU A 159 1.81 10.61 -1.88
N ILE A 160 2.99 10.06 -2.18
CA ILE A 160 3.58 8.96 -1.42
C ILE A 160 3.85 9.37 0.02
N HIS A 161 4.47 10.53 0.24
CA HIS A 161 4.77 11.02 1.58
C HIS A 161 3.50 11.23 2.40
N ILE A 162 2.45 11.81 1.80
CA ILE A 162 1.15 12.00 2.45
C ILE A 162 0.52 10.65 2.77
N GLY A 163 0.49 9.71 1.82
CA GLY A 163 -0.07 8.37 2.02
C GLY A 163 0.64 7.59 3.13
N LEU A 164 1.97 7.59 3.14
CA LEU A 164 2.76 6.95 4.19
C LEU A 164 2.55 7.62 5.56
N GLY A 165 2.48 8.96 5.58
CA GLY A 165 2.16 9.72 6.79
C GLY A 165 0.80 9.33 7.37
N TYR A 166 -0.22 9.23 6.52
CA TYR A 166 -1.54 8.75 6.91
C TYR A 166 -1.49 7.34 7.49
N GLY A 167 -0.85 6.41 6.78
CA GLY A 167 -0.73 5.02 7.22
C GLY A 167 -0.02 4.90 8.57
N LEU A 168 1.03 5.69 8.79
CA LEU A 168 1.76 5.71 10.05
C LEU A 168 0.90 6.27 11.20
N LEU A 169 0.21 7.39 10.98
CA LEU A 169 -0.65 8.01 11.99
C LEU A 169 -1.87 7.13 12.32
N ASP A 170 -2.39 6.38 11.35
CA ASP A 170 -3.46 5.40 11.58
C ASP A 170 -2.99 4.25 12.48
N VAL A 171 -1.79 3.73 12.25
CA VAL A 171 -1.18 2.70 13.13
C VAL A 171 -0.97 3.24 14.55
N MET A 172 -0.60 4.51 14.69
CA MET A 172 -0.44 5.19 15.98
C MET A 172 -1.78 5.56 16.62
N GLN A 173 -2.91 5.38 15.93
CA GLN A 173 -4.26 5.72 16.40
C GLN A 173 -4.39 7.16 16.87
N VAL A 174 -3.78 8.11 16.15
CA VAL A 174 -3.86 9.54 16.47
C VAL A 174 -5.28 10.05 16.19
N PRO A 175 -6.03 10.53 17.20
CA PRO A 175 -7.41 10.97 17.01
C PRO A 175 -7.49 12.22 16.13
N GLY A 176 -8.49 12.28 15.23
CA GLY A 176 -8.77 13.46 14.40
C GLY A 176 -7.76 13.73 13.31
N GLN A 177 -6.86 12.78 13.04
CA GLN A 177 -5.89 12.94 11.96
C GLN A 177 -6.58 13.18 10.60
N GLY A 178 -6.09 14.18 9.88
CA GLY A 178 -6.57 14.49 8.54
C GLY A 178 -7.87 15.27 8.45
N GLN A 179 -8.46 15.69 9.57
CA GLN A 179 -9.66 16.53 9.62
C GLN A 179 -9.45 17.77 10.46
N ASP A 180 -10.08 18.88 10.05
CA ASP A 180 -10.16 20.09 10.87
C ASP A 180 -11.46 20.09 11.72
N ALA A 181 -11.59 21.11 12.60
CA ALA A 181 -12.75 21.28 13.47
C ALA A 181 -14.07 21.54 12.70
N GLN A 182 -14.00 21.92 11.43
CA GLN A 182 -15.14 22.18 10.54
C GLN A 182 -15.47 20.99 9.65
N GLY A 183 -14.76 19.86 9.81
CA GLY A 183 -14.95 18.66 8.99
C GLY A 183 -14.23 18.71 7.62
N GLY A 184 -13.38 19.72 7.40
CA GLY A 184 -12.51 19.76 6.22
C GLY A 184 -11.48 18.63 6.29
N HIS A 185 -11.26 17.95 5.17
CA HIS A 185 -10.38 16.79 5.10
C HIS A 185 -9.15 17.07 4.23
N VAL A 186 -7.96 16.56 4.62
CA VAL A 186 -6.71 16.69 3.84
C VAL A 186 -6.90 16.22 2.39
N GLN A 187 -7.69 15.17 2.17
CA GLN A 187 -8.04 14.71 0.82
C GLN A 187 -8.70 15.81 -0.01
N SER A 188 -9.73 16.49 0.53
CA SER A 188 -10.42 17.58 -0.15
C SER A 188 -9.50 18.79 -0.40
N MET A 189 -8.56 19.04 0.50
CA MET A 189 -7.53 20.05 0.32
C MET A 189 -6.62 19.68 -0.86
N LEU A 190 -6.14 18.43 -0.93
CA LEU A 190 -5.29 17.95 -2.02
C LEU A 190 -6.02 18.02 -3.38
N GLU A 191 -7.27 17.60 -3.44
CA GLU A 191 -8.07 17.69 -4.66
C GLU A 191 -8.14 19.14 -5.16
N ARG A 192 -8.42 20.10 -4.27
CA ARG A 192 -8.50 21.52 -4.62
C ARG A 192 -7.16 22.13 -5.03
N LEU A 193 -6.05 21.70 -4.41
CA LEU A 193 -4.72 22.19 -4.72
C LEU A 193 -4.18 21.63 -6.04
N LEU A 194 -4.49 20.38 -6.34
CA LEU A 194 -3.97 19.69 -7.50
C LEU A 194 -4.85 19.89 -8.74
N THR A 195 -6.17 19.94 -8.59
CA THR A 195 -7.08 20.17 -9.71
C THR A 195 -7.15 21.67 -10.05
N ARG A 196 -6.86 22.01 -11.28
CA ARG A 196 -7.03 23.38 -11.77
C ARG A 196 -8.52 23.71 -11.73
N ARG A 197 -8.92 24.75 -10.97
CA ARG A 197 -10.24 25.35 -11.17
C ARG A 197 -10.30 25.82 -12.63
N GLN A 198 -11.28 25.34 -13.39
CA GLN A 198 -11.70 26.10 -14.57
C GLN A 198 -12.20 27.43 -13.99
N SER A 199 -11.41 28.48 -14.14
CA SER A 199 -11.91 29.84 -13.97
C SER A 199 -13.00 29.97 -15.04
N GLU A 200 -14.24 30.15 -14.59
CA GLU A 200 -15.32 30.63 -15.43
C GLU A 200 -14.82 31.93 -16.08
N GLU A 201 -14.57 31.87 -17.40
CA GLU A 201 -14.57 33.07 -18.27
C GLU A 201 -16.01 33.40 -18.66
#